data_d445d1f25f31d26fe53b55ee83e931aa
#
_entry.id   d445d1f25f31d26fe53b55ee83e931aa
#
_cell.length_a   1.000
_cell.length_b   1.000
_cell.length_c   1.000
_cell.angle_alpha   90.00
_cell.angle_beta   90.00
_cell.angle_gamma   90.00
#
_symmetry.space_group_name_H-M   'P 1'
#
loop_
_entity.id
_entity.type
_entity.pdbx_description
1 polymer ?
#
loop_
_entity_poly.entity_id
_entity_poly.type
_entity_poly.pdbx_seq_one_letter_code
_entity_poly.pdbx_strand_id
1 'polypeptide(L)'
;MNSRERALETRGFVAFEVCAEKVAYTTPIDTNYNVVVLCDAGESELEINMQRMKLERGVRLVVSHVMLNKVLTISPDYHAKVLVFNDEFSLDMVVGLPTEMLEVIFSSPVYKVENEHEWTMLNHFLDNILIYDSLEFTHHAVEMVGAIYRCMVMTMAEIEMHTRGVNPNSVSYTMTDTYFRQFIGLIQQEVRCEHEVSFYARKLNITPKYLSEICKQKVGRKAKEIISNFLIAKLKRDIMLSGKSMKEIAFDYCFADQSSLGKFFRKMTGLSPSVLRKQNGVVGRELLNE
;
A
#
# COMPACT_ATOMS: atom_id res chain seq x y z
N MET A 1 21.09 -1.37 8.42
CA MET A 1 19.73 -1.93 8.57
C MET A 1 19.33 -1.71 10.02
N ASN A 2 18.27 -0.94 10.25
CA ASN A 2 17.82 -0.66 11.60
C ASN A 2 16.96 -1.81 12.15
N SER A 3 16.54 -1.72 13.43
CA SER A 3 15.76 -2.78 14.09
C SER A 3 14.42 -3.05 13.41
N ARG A 4 13.74 -2.01 12.91
CA ARG A 4 12.44 -2.12 12.21
C ARG A 4 12.56 -2.76 10.84
N GLU A 5 13.58 -2.38 10.06
CA GLU A 5 13.86 -3.03 8.76
C GLU A 5 14.15 -4.52 8.94
N ARG A 6 14.95 -4.87 9.96
CA ARG A 6 15.23 -6.26 10.29
C ARG A 6 13.96 -7.01 10.69
N ALA A 7 13.07 -6.38 11.48
CA ALA A 7 11.79 -6.98 11.84
C ALA A 7 10.91 -7.26 10.63
N LEU A 8 10.80 -6.29 9.71
CA LEU A 8 10.05 -6.46 8.46
C LEU A 8 10.60 -7.57 7.56
N GLU A 9 11.93 -7.75 7.50
CA GLU A 9 12.55 -8.84 6.76
C GLU A 9 12.39 -10.21 7.42
N THR A 10 12.39 -10.28 8.75
CA THR A 10 12.38 -11.56 9.50
C THR A 10 11.00 -12.01 9.92
N ARG A 11 10.11 -11.08 10.32
CA ARG A 11 8.77 -11.34 10.82
C ARG A 11 7.66 -10.93 9.85
N GLY A 12 7.99 -10.08 8.88
CA GLY A 12 7.04 -9.57 7.90
C GLY A 12 6.20 -8.38 8.38
N PHE A 13 6.30 -7.96 9.63
CA PHE A 13 5.56 -6.82 10.19
C PHE A 13 6.35 -6.05 11.25
N VAL A 14 5.92 -4.82 11.51
CA VAL A 14 6.31 -3.98 12.64
C VAL A 14 5.15 -3.05 13.00
N ALA A 15 4.95 -2.78 14.30
CA ALA A 15 3.94 -1.85 14.79
C ALA A 15 4.57 -0.80 15.71
N PHE A 16 4.08 0.43 15.64
CA PHE A 16 4.58 1.53 16.47
C PHE A 16 3.58 2.68 16.54
N GLU A 17 3.77 3.54 17.53
CA GLU A 17 3.04 4.79 17.66
C GLU A 17 3.83 5.95 17.04
N VAL A 18 3.09 6.88 16.43
CA VAL A 18 3.63 8.07 15.79
C VAL A 18 3.00 9.31 16.41
N CYS A 19 3.84 10.28 16.77
CA CYS A 19 3.42 11.63 17.17
C CYS A 19 4.07 12.67 16.24
N ALA A 20 3.55 13.91 16.29
CA ALA A 20 3.94 14.98 15.37
C ALA A 20 5.45 15.21 15.24
N GLU A 21 6.19 15.06 16.34
CA GLU A 21 7.65 15.27 16.39
C GLU A 21 8.44 14.23 15.57
N LYS A 22 7.84 13.06 15.31
CA LYS A 22 8.48 11.91 14.65
C LYS A 22 8.14 11.76 13.17
N VAL A 23 7.33 12.65 12.61
CA VAL A 23 6.93 12.56 11.21
C VAL A 23 7.70 13.53 10.33
N ALA A 24 8.45 13.00 9.37
CA ALA A 24 9.13 13.83 8.38
C ALA A 24 8.13 14.31 7.31
N TYR A 25 7.95 15.62 7.26
CA TYR A 25 7.10 16.27 6.27
C TYR A 25 7.67 16.10 4.84
N THR A 26 6.79 16.06 3.87
CA THR A 26 7.09 16.10 2.43
C THR A 26 7.85 14.90 1.85
N THR A 27 8.23 13.93 2.64
CA THR A 27 8.87 12.71 2.14
C THR A 27 7.80 11.71 1.71
N PRO A 28 7.90 11.08 0.53
CA PRO A 28 7.05 9.96 0.20
C PRO A 28 7.21 8.87 1.26
N ILE A 29 6.11 8.38 1.82
CA ILE A 29 6.14 7.20 2.69
C ILE A 29 6.73 6.06 1.87
N ASP A 30 7.64 5.28 2.45
CA ASP A 30 8.21 4.14 1.75
C ASP A 30 7.10 3.16 1.34
N THR A 31 6.88 3.07 0.03
CA THR A 31 5.78 2.29 -0.56
C THR A 31 6.12 0.81 -0.73
N ASN A 32 7.19 0.32 -0.12
CA ASN A 32 7.59 -1.09 -0.18
C ASN A 32 6.71 -2.00 0.67
N TYR A 33 5.97 -1.39 1.57
CA TYR A 33 5.19 -2.10 2.58
C TYR A 33 3.74 -1.64 2.54
N ASN A 34 2.86 -2.51 3.00
CA ASN A 34 1.48 -2.14 3.27
C ASN A 34 1.42 -1.47 4.65
N VAL A 35 0.52 -0.52 4.82
CA VAL A 35 0.41 0.26 6.04
C VAL A 35 -1.05 0.38 6.46
N VAL A 36 -1.31 0.13 7.74
CA VAL A 36 -2.57 0.50 8.40
C VAL A 36 -2.26 1.58 9.41
N VAL A 37 -3.03 2.66 9.39
CA VAL A 37 -2.94 3.75 10.39
C VAL A 37 -4.30 3.96 11.02
N LEU A 38 -4.33 4.05 12.34
CA LEU A 38 -5.48 4.53 13.11
C LEU A 38 -5.09 5.86 13.75
N CYS A 39 -5.80 6.94 13.39
CA CYS A 39 -5.54 8.26 13.93
C CYS A 39 -6.35 8.46 15.22
N ASP A 40 -5.69 8.53 16.37
CA ASP A 40 -6.31 8.65 17.69
C ASP A 40 -6.52 10.10 18.12
N ALA A 41 -5.63 11.01 17.70
CA ALA A 41 -5.70 12.43 18.06
C ALA A 41 -5.09 13.31 16.98
N GLY A 42 -5.47 14.57 16.97
CA GLY A 42 -5.00 15.57 16.03
C GLY A 42 -5.47 15.29 14.60
N GLU A 43 -4.78 15.92 13.65
CA GLU A 43 -5.08 15.78 12.23
C GLU A 43 -3.81 15.79 11.36
N SER A 44 -3.86 15.10 10.23
CA SER A 44 -2.84 15.21 9.19
C SER A 44 -3.46 15.24 7.80
N GLU A 45 -2.81 15.94 6.88
CA GLU A 45 -3.14 15.94 5.46
C GLU A 45 -2.15 15.08 4.69
N LEU A 46 -2.64 14.17 3.88
CA LEU A 46 -1.84 13.29 3.04
C LEU A 46 -2.20 13.47 1.57
N GLU A 47 -1.26 13.12 0.71
CA GLU A 47 -1.53 12.93 -0.73
C GLU A 47 -1.36 11.46 -1.08
N ILE A 48 -2.45 10.81 -1.49
CA ILE A 48 -2.49 9.41 -1.94
C ILE A 48 -2.99 9.40 -3.39
N ASN A 49 -2.20 8.85 -4.31
CA ASN A 49 -2.54 8.83 -5.74
C ASN A 49 -2.92 10.22 -6.30
N MET A 50 -2.23 11.28 -5.87
CA MET A 50 -2.48 12.68 -6.23
C MET A 50 -3.81 13.25 -5.72
N GLN A 51 -4.47 12.57 -4.79
CA GLN A 51 -5.66 13.07 -4.10
C GLN A 51 -5.29 13.44 -2.66
N ARG A 52 -5.68 14.63 -2.24
CA ARG A 52 -5.51 15.07 -0.85
C ARG A 52 -6.59 14.43 0.01
N MET A 53 -6.14 13.89 1.13
CA MET A 53 -6.99 13.21 2.11
C MET A 53 -6.61 13.67 3.50
N LYS A 54 -7.61 13.80 4.37
CA LYS A 54 -7.44 14.18 5.76
C LYS A 54 -7.53 12.94 6.64
N LEU A 55 -6.57 12.78 7.55
CA LEU A 55 -6.69 11.89 8.70
C LEU A 55 -7.01 12.73 9.93
N GLU A 56 -8.01 12.33 10.67
CA GLU A 56 -8.40 12.91 11.95
C GLU A 56 -8.83 11.79 12.89
N ARG A 57 -9.12 12.11 14.15
CA ARG A 57 -9.58 11.10 15.11
C ARG A 57 -10.77 10.32 14.56
N GLY A 58 -10.69 9.00 14.69
CA GLY A 58 -11.71 8.09 14.16
C GLY A 58 -11.48 7.67 12.70
N VAL A 59 -10.45 8.18 12.03
CA VAL A 59 -10.13 7.83 10.65
C VAL A 59 -9.08 6.73 10.60
N ARG A 60 -9.40 5.65 9.88
CA ARG A 60 -8.43 4.65 9.46
C ARG A 60 -7.88 4.96 8.07
N LEU A 61 -6.60 4.68 7.88
CA LEU A 61 -5.94 4.62 6.59
C LEU A 61 -5.45 3.21 6.34
N VAL A 62 -5.72 2.66 5.14
CA VAL A 62 -5.08 1.43 4.63
C VAL A 62 -4.43 1.74 3.31
N VAL A 63 -3.12 1.58 3.24
CA VAL A 63 -2.32 1.87 2.06
C VAL A 63 -1.55 0.62 1.65
N SER A 64 -1.67 0.24 0.39
CA SER A 64 -0.82 -0.80 -0.17
C SER A 64 0.48 -0.22 -0.74
N HIS A 65 1.49 -1.07 -0.87
CA HIS A 65 2.82 -0.73 -1.42
C HIS A 65 2.79 -0.11 -2.83
N VAL A 66 1.66 -0.15 -3.52
CA VAL A 66 1.51 0.45 -4.86
C VAL A 66 0.91 1.86 -4.86
N MET A 67 0.46 2.35 -3.71
CA MET A 67 -0.06 3.71 -3.57
C MET A 67 1.07 4.69 -3.33
N LEU A 68 1.03 5.85 -3.99
CA LEU A 68 1.96 6.96 -3.73
C LEU A 68 1.45 7.77 -2.55
N ASN A 69 2.25 7.91 -1.51
CA ASN A 69 1.87 8.58 -0.29
C ASN A 69 2.86 9.69 0.04
N LYS A 70 2.32 10.81 0.50
CA LYS A 70 3.10 11.95 0.98
C LYS A 70 2.33 12.61 2.12
N VAL A 71 3.00 12.86 3.23
CA VAL A 71 2.45 13.68 4.32
C VAL A 71 2.65 15.14 3.94
N LEU A 72 1.58 15.94 3.98
CA LEU A 72 1.60 17.35 3.64
C LEU A 72 1.65 18.23 4.89
N THR A 73 0.78 17.96 5.86
CA THR A 73 0.69 18.70 7.12
C THR A 73 0.38 17.75 8.27
N ILE A 74 0.75 18.15 9.48
CA ILE A 74 0.46 17.43 10.73
C ILE A 74 0.19 18.45 11.82
N SER A 75 -0.85 18.26 12.62
CA SER A 75 -1.11 19.08 13.80
C SER A 75 -0.16 18.73 14.96
N PRO A 76 0.13 19.68 15.87
CA PRO A 76 1.05 19.43 16.99
C PRO A 76 0.60 18.32 17.94
N ASP A 77 -0.69 18.06 18.02
CA ASP A 77 -1.34 17.05 18.85
C ASP A 77 -1.58 15.72 18.12
N TYR A 78 -1.01 15.56 16.92
CA TYR A 78 -1.18 14.34 16.12
C TYR A 78 -0.63 13.11 16.84
N HIS A 79 -1.48 12.10 16.96
CA HIS A 79 -1.13 10.79 17.47
C HIS A 79 -1.81 9.71 16.65
N ALA A 80 -1.07 8.70 16.23
CA ALA A 80 -1.59 7.59 15.44
C ALA A 80 -0.84 6.29 15.76
N LYS A 81 -1.55 5.18 15.64
CA LYS A 81 -0.99 3.82 15.68
C LYS A 81 -0.78 3.32 14.27
N VAL A 82 0.37 2.74 14.03
CA VAL A 82 0.81 2.32 12.69
C VAL A 82 1.20 0.85 12.72
N LEU A 83 0.67 0.07 11.78
CA LEU A 83 1.13 -1.27 11.44
C LEU A 83 1.68 -1.26 10.02
N VAL A 84 2.93 -1.64 9.88
CA VAL A 84 3.63 -1.80 8.59
C VAL A 84 3.89 -3.28 8.37
N PHE A 85 3.62 -3.79 7.16
CA PHE A 85 3.80 -5.21 6.85
C PHE A 85 4.11 -5.43 5.38
N ASN A 86 4.86 -6.50 5.09
CA ASN A 86 5.19 -6.90 3.73
C ASN A 86 4.05 -7.70 3.06
N ASP A 87 4.17 -7.91 1.76
CA ASP A 87 3.16 -8.64 0.98
C ASP A 87 3.02 -10.10 1.39
N GLU A 88 4.13 -10.75 1.75
CA GLU A 88 4.14 -12.16 2.16
C GLU A 88 3.28 -12.34 3.42
N PHE A 89 3.53 -11.54 4.46
CA PHE A 89 2.70 -11.53 5.67
C PHE A 89 1.23 -11.24 5.35
N SER A 90 0.95 -10.21 4.53
CA SER A 90 -0.42 -9.84 4.17
C SER A 90 -1.15 -10.98 3.45
N LEU A 91 -0.52 -11.58 2.44
CA LEU A 91 -1.12 -12.64 1.65
C LEU A 91 -1.45 -13.86 2.49
N ASP A 92 -0.51 -14.31 3.33
CA ASP A 92 -0.71 -15.47 4.20
C ASP A 92 -1.90 -15.27 5.16
N MET A 93 -2.10 -14.04 5.65
CA MET A 93 -3.13 -13.75 6.65
C MET A 93 -4.51 -13.51 6.02
N VAL A 94 -4.58 -13.05 4.78
CA VAL A 94 -5.87 -12.78 4.09
C VAL A 94 -6.31 -13.92 3.17
N VAL A 95 -5.48 -14.95 2.97
CA VAL A 95 -5.86 -16.15 2.21
C VAL A 95 -7.16 -16.75 2.77
N GLY A 96 -8.12 -16.98 1.85
CA GLY A 96 -9.44 -17.54 2.19
C GLY A 96 -10.43 -16.53 2.80
N LEU A 97 -10.09 -15.24 2.92
CA LEU A 97 -11.10 -14.22 3.13
C LEU A 97 -11.90 -13.98 1.85
N PRO A 98 -13.20 -13.69 1.98
CA PRO A 98 -14.00 -13.24 0.84
C PRO A 98 -13.36 -12.03 0.19
N THR A 99 -13.28 -12.03 -1.13
CA THR A 99 -12.60 -10.95 -1.86
C THR A 99 -13.35 -9.63 -1.74
N GLU A 100 -14.67 -9.70 -1.53
CA GLU A 100 -15.54 -8.55 -1.26
C GLU A 100 -15.05 -7.73 -0.07
N MET A 101 -14.62 -8.40 0.99
CA MET A 101 -14.08 -7.75 2.18
C MET A 101 -12.82 -6.96 1.86
N LEU A 102 -11.94 -7.53 1.05
CA LEU A 102 -10.71 -6.84 0.63
C LEU A 102 -11.00 -5.68 -0.32
N GLU A 103 -11.93 -5.87 -1.26
CA GLU A 103 -12.34 -4.81 -2.20
C GLU A 103 -12.94 -3.61 -1.47
N VAL A 104 -13.79 -3.81 -0.49
CA VAL A 104 -14.38 -2.73 0.31
C VAL A 104 -13.30 -1.91 1.00
N ILE A 105 -12.34 -2.55 1.67
CA ILE A 105 -11.24 -1.88 2.38
C ILE A 105 -10.34 -1.11 1.40
N PHE A 106 -9.94 -1.73 0.29
CA PHE A 106 -9.02 -1.11 -0.66
C PHE A 106 -9.67 -0.11 -1.61
N SER A 107 -11.00 -0.14 -1.75
CA SER A 107 -11.71 0.87 -2.54
C SER A 107 -11.74 2.25 -1.89
N SER A 108 -11.57 2.31 -0.57
CA SER A 108 -11.49 3.53 0.22
C SER A 108 -10.28 3.49 1.14
N PRO A 109 -9.13 3.96 0.69
CA PRO A 109 -7.92 3.95 1.53
C PRO A 109 -8.11 4.72 2.84
N VAL A 110 -8.88 5.79 2.83
CA VAL A 110 -9.26 6.56 4.03
C VAL A 110 -10.74 6.33 4.32
N TYR A 111 -11.05 5.94 5.53
CA TYR A 111 -12.41 5.69 5.98
C TYR A 111 -12.61 6.16 7.41
N LYS A 112 -13.70 6.90 7.66
CA LYS A 112 -14.07 7.37 9.00
C LYS A 112 -15.02 6.39 9.65
N VAL A 113 -14.64 5.91 10.83
CA VAL A 113 -15.47 5.04 11.68
C VAL A 113 -16.27 5.96 12.60
N GLU A 114 -17.58 6.05 12.38
CA GLU A 114 -18.45 6.96 13.13
C GLU A 114 -18.85 6.41 14.50
N ASN A 115 -18.86 5.09 14.66
CA ASN A 115 -19.28 4.44 15.90
C ASN A 115 -18.09 4.27 16.85
N GLU A 116 -18.15 4.85 18.05
CA GLU A 116 -17.09 4.78 19.07
C GLU A 116 -16.79 3.34 19.55
N HIS A 117 -17.76 2.43 19.58
CA HIS A 117 -17.49 1.03 19.94
C HIS A 117 -16.69 0.32 18.85
N GLU A 118 -17.04 0.55 17.58
CA GLU A 118 -16.31 0.00 16.43
C GLU A 118 -14.88 0.55 16.38
N TRP A 119 -14.73 1.86 16.61
CA TRP A 119 -13.43 2.51 16.71
C TRP A 119 -12.57 1.92 17.84
N THR A 120 -13.15 1.76 19.02
CA THR A 120 -12.50 1.14 20.17
C THR A 120 -12.06 -0.29 19.87
N MET A 121 -12.91 -1.07 19.20
CA MET A 121 -12.57 -2.44 18.80
C MET A 121 -11.38 -2.50 17.83
N LEU A 122 -11.34 -1.62 16.82
CA LEU A 122 -10.20 -1.54 15.91
C LEU A 122 -8.91 -1.16 16.64
N ASN A 123 -9.00 -0.19 17.56
CA ASN A 123 -7.85 0.20 18.39
C ASN A 123 -7.33 -0.96 19.23
N HIS A 124 -8.20 -1.76 19.85
CA HIS A 124 -7.77 -2.92 20.65
C HIS A 124 -7.00 -3.95 19.82
N PHE A 125 -7.34 -4.16 18.53
CA PHE A 125 -6.53 -5.03 17.69
C PHE A 125 -5.11 -4.47 17.52
N LEU A 126 -4.99 -3.17 17.26
CA LEU A 126 -3.68 -2.56 17.04
C LEU A 126 -2.86 -2.46 18.35
N ASP A 127 -3.52 -2.20 19.48
CA ASP A 127 -2.88 -2.22 20.81
C ASP A 127 -2.29 -3.61 21.12
N ASN A 128 -3.04 -4.67 20.86
CA ASN A 128 -2.51 -6.03 21.00
C ASN A 128 -1.31 -6.28 20.09
N ILE A 129 -1.36 -5.84 18.82
CA ILE A 129 -0.22 -5.98 17.90
C ILE A 129 1.00 -5.21 18.42
N LEU A 130 0.82 -3.98 18.91
CA LEU A 130 1.88 -3.17 19.53
C LEU A 130 2.52 -3.87 20.72
N ILE A 131 1.69 -4.50 21.59
CA ILE A 131 2.19 -5.28 22.73
C ILE A 131 3.02 -6.46 22.21
N TYR A 132 2.52 -7.24 21.28
CA TYR A 132 3.26 -8.39 20.73
C TYR A 132 4.54 -7.97 19.98
N ASP A 133 4.54 -6.82 19.32
CA ASP A 133 5.74 -6.30 18.67
C ASP A 133 6.84 -5.91 19.68
N SER A 134 6.44 -5.39 20.86
CA SER A 134 7.34 -5.00 21.94
C SER A 134 7.89 -6.17 22.76
N LEU A 135 7.23 -7.34 22.70
CA LEU A 135 7.64 -8.52 23.47
C LEU A 135 8.64 -9.35 22.65
N GLU A 136 9.67 -9.89 23.33
CA GLU A 136 10.64 -10.80 22.72
C GLU A 136 10.10 -12.22 22.49
N PHE A 137 8.78 -12.40 22.33
CA PHE A 137 8.17 -13.68 22.00
C PHE A 137 8.48 -14.05 20.56
N THR A 138 9.30 -15.09 20.37
CA THR A 138 9.83 -15.42 19.05
C THR A 138 9.13 -16.59 18.35
N HIS A 139 8.49 -17.53 19.09
CA HIS A 139 8.04 -18.78 18.47
C HIS A 139 6.70 -18.71 17.74
N HIS A 140 5.74 -17.92 18.23
CA HIS A 140 4.40 -17.85 17.65
C HIS A 140 3.90 -16.41 17.45
N ALA A 141 4.80 -15.42 17.54
CA ALA A 141 4.41 -14.01 17.41
C ALA A 141 3.83 -13.69 16.03
N VAL A 142 4.37 -14.29 14.99
CA VAL A 142 3.90 -14.08 13.60
C VAL A 142 2.48 -14.62 13.43
N GLU A 143 2.23 -15.83 13.91
CA GLU A 143 0.91 -16.47 13.85
C GLU A 143 -0.12 -15.72 14.70
N MET A 144 0.27 -15.28 15.90
CA MET A 144 -0.62 -14.53 16.79
C MET A 144 -0.98 -13.16 16.22
N VAL A 145 0.02 -12.40 15.77
CA VAL A 145 -0.20 -11.11 15.13
C VAL A 145 -0.97 -11.28 13.83
N GLY A 146 -0.68 -12.33 13.06
CA GLY A 146 -1.42 -12.67 11.86
C GLY A 146 -2.91 -12.93 12.13
N ALA A 147 -3.23 -13.67 13.18
CA ALA A 147 -4.62 -13.94 13.58
C ALA A 147 -5.34 -12.63 13.99
N ILE A 148 -4.67 -11.77 14.76
CA ILE A 148 -5.21 -10.46 15.15
C ILE A 148 -5.42 -9.58 13.93
N TYR A 149 -4.43 -9.51 13.03
CA TYR A 149 -4.53 -8.76 11.78
C TYR A 149 -5.70 -9.26 10.91
N ARG A 150 -5.87 -10.59 10.79
CA ARG A 150 -7.00 -11.17 10.07
C ARG A 150 -8.33 -10.75 10.66
N CYS A 151 -8.49 -10.81 12.00
CA CYS A 151 -9.69 -10.33 12.69
C CYS A 151 -9.91 -8.83 12.44
N MET A 152 -8.86 -8.01 12.50
CA MET A 152 -8.94 -6.58 12.23
C MET A 152 -9.40 -6.29 10.80
N VAL A 153 -8.88 -6.99 9.80
CA VAL A 153 -9.30 -6.86 8.39
C VAL A 153 -10.77 -7.22 8.23
N MET A 154 -11.22 -8.34 8.81
CA MET A 154 -12.63 -8.75 8.76
C MET A 154 -13.53 -7.71 9.42
N THR A 155 -13.15 -7.20 10.60
CA THR A 155 -13.90 -6.16 11.30
C THR A 155 -14.00 -4.86 10.50
N MET A 156 -12.89 -4.40 9.91
CA MET A 156 -12.91 -3.22 9.04
C MET A 156 -13.86 -3.41 7.85
N ALA A 157 -13.84 -4.59 7.23
CA ALA A 157 -14.73 -4.89 6.11
C ALA A 157 -16.20 -4.91 6.54
N GLU A 158 -16.54 -5.59 7.65
CA GLU A 158 -17.91 -5.65 8.16
C GLU A 158 -18.46 -4.25 8.50
N ILE A 159 -17.67 -3.41 9.18
CA ILE A 159 -18.04 -2.02 9.49
C ILE A 159 -18.39 -1.26 8.20
N GLU A 160 -17.52 -1.31 7.19
CA GLU A 160 -17.75 -0.59 5.95
C GLU A 160 -18.90 -1.16 5.13
N MET A 161 -19.04 -2.48 5.07
CA MET A 161 -20.14 -3.13 4.36
C MET A 161 -21.48 -2.79 5.01
N HIS A 162 -21.57 -2.83 6.34
CA HIS A 162 -22.75 -2.45 7.07
C HIS A 162 -23.14 -0.97 6.83
N THR A 163 -22.16 -0.06 6.94
CA THR A 163 -22.39 1.38 6.74
C THR A 163 -22.81 1.71 5.30
N ARG A 164 -22.27 1.01 4.32
CA ARG A 164 -22.63 1.22 2.89
C ARG A 164 -23.91 0.50 2.49
N GLY A 165 -24.54 -0.25 3.37
CA GLY A 165 -25.71 -1.08 3.06
C GLY A 165 -25.40 -2.19 2.04
N VAL A 166 -24.16 -2.63 1.96
CA VAL A 166 -23.74 -3.71 1.08
C VAL A 166 -24.13 -5.03 1.73
N ASN A 167 -25.07 -5.75 1.12
CA ASN A 167 -25.39 -7.10 1.58
C ASN A 167 -24.30 -8.06 1.05
N PRO A 168 -23.53 -8.72 1.93
CA PRO A 168 -22.49 -9.67 1.52
C PRO A 168 -23.01 -10.79 0.62
N ASN A 169 -24.29 -11.17 0.79
CA ASN A 169 -24.94 -12.22 -0.01
C ASN A 169 -25.50 -11.71 -1.35
N SER A 170 -25.50 -10.39 -1.59
CA SER A 170 -26.03 -9.78 -2.82
C SER A 170 -24.94 -9.28 -3.77
N VAL A 171 -23.68 -9.40 -3.40
CA VAL A 171 -22.56 -9.00 -4.28
C VAL A 171 -22.40 -10.05 -5.36
N SER A 172 -23.14 -9.87 -6.44
CA SER A 172 -22.95 -10.64 -7.66
C SER A 172 -21.70 -10.13 -8.35
N TYR A 173 -20.60 -10.90 -8.28
CA TYR A 173 -19.43 -10.60 -9.09
C TYR A 173 -19.80 -10.59 -10.56
N THR A 174 -19.59 -9.45 -11.16
CA THR A 174 -19.63 -9.38 -12.61
C THR A 174 -18.35 -9.99 -13.18
N MET A 175 -18.42 -10.49 -14.41
CA MET A 175 -17.21 -10.94 -15.10
C MET A 175 -16.15 -9.84 -15.19
N THR A 176 -16.56 -8.56 -15.20
CA THR A 176 -15.66 -7.40 -15.19
C THR A 176 -14.89 -7.27 -13.88
N ASP A 177 -15.50 -7.59 -12.72
CA ASP A 177 -14.82 -7.62 -11.43
C ASP A 177 -13.74 -8.70 -11.40
N THR A 178 -14.07 -9.88 -11.91
CA THR A 178 -13.13 -10.99 -12.02
C THR A 178 -11.95 -10.64 -12.93
N TYR A 179 -12.20 -10.07 -14.11
CA TYR A 179 -11.14 -9.66 -15.02
C TYR A 179 -10.27 -8.55 -14.43
N PHE A 180 -10.87 -7.56 -13.77
CA PHE A 180 -10.11 -6.47 -13.14
C PHE A 180 -9.18 -7.01 -12.04
N ARG A 181 -9.67 -7.88 -11.17
CA ARG A 181 -8.89 -8.52 -10.10
C ARG A 181 -7.73 -9.35 -10.66
N GLN A 182 -8.01 -10.22 -11.63
CA GLN A 182 -6.98 -11.01 -12.30
C GLN A 182 -5.93 -10.13 -12.98
N PHE A 183 -6.36 -9.00 -13.58
CA PHE A 183 -5.44 -8.02 -14.17
C PHE A 183 -4.50 -7.41 -13.13
N ILE A 184 -5.01 -6.98 -11.97
CA ILE A 184 -4.17 -6.44 -10.89
C ILE A 184 -3.17 -7.50 -10.39
N GLY A 185 -3.62 -8.74 -10.17
CA GLY A 185 -2.74 -9.85 -9.78
C GLY A 185 -1.63 -10.12 -10.81
N LEU A 186 -1.94 -10.10 -12.10
CA LEU A 186 -0.95 -10.24 -13.17
C LEU A 186 0.04 -9.08 -13.21
N ILE A 187 -0.40 -7.83 -12.97
CA ILE A 187 0.50 -6.68 -12.90
C ILE A 187 1.50 -6.85 -11.75
N GLN A 188 1.06 -7.26 -10.58
CA GLN A 188 1.94 -7.47 -9.43
C GLN A 188 3.07 -8.45 -9.75
N GLN A 189 2.77 -9.50 -10.49
CA GLN A 189 3.72 -10.54 -10.87
C GLN A 189 4.65 -10.13 -12.02
N GLU A 190 4.09 -9.53 -13.08
CA GLU A 190 4.75 -9.45 -14.39
C GLU A 190 5.25 -8.04 -14.76
N VAL A 191 4.85 -6.98 -14.04
CA VAL A 191 5.08 -5.59 -14.46
C VAL A 191 6.57 -5.20 -14.56
N ARG A 192 7.48 -5.98 -13.99
CA ARG A 192 8.92 -5.72 -14.15
C ARG A 192 9.35 -5.79 -15.62
N CYS A 193 8.85 -6.75 -16.36
CA CYS A 193 9.21 -6.96 -17.76
C CYS A 193 8.06 -6.75 -18.75
N GLU A 194 6.83 -6.83 -18.30
CA GLU A 194 5.67 -6.76 -19.18
C GLU A 194 4.96 -5.41 -19.02
N HIS A 195 5.19 -4.51 -19.97
CA HIS A 195 4.71 -3.13 -19.90
C HIS A 195 3.51 -2.85 -20.81
N GLU A 196 3.13 -3.79 -21.68
CA GLU A 196 2.10 -3.57 -22.69
C GLU A 196 0.75 -4.18 -22.29
N VAL A 197 -0.32 -3.42 -22.52
CA VAL A 197 -1.71 -3.85 -22.24
C VAL A 197 -2.06 -5.16 -22.95
N SER A 198 -1.52 -5.37 -24.15
CA SER A 198 -1.75 -6.56 -24.96
C SER A 198 -1.30 -7.86 -24.31
N PHE A 199 -0.22 -7.83 -23.51
CA PHE A 199 0.23 -8.98 -22.75
C PHE A 199 -0.83 -9.42 -21.74
N TYR A 200 -1.29 -8.51 -20.90
CA TYR A 200 -2.28 -8.77 -19.86
C TYR A 200 -3.64 -9.19 -20.44
N ALA A 201 -4.08 -8.49 -21.49
CA ALA A 201 -5.32 -8.83 -22.17
C ALA A 201 -5.29 -10.25 -22.76
N ARG A 202 -4.17 -10.66 -23.35
CA ARG A 202 -3.97 -12.03 -23.86
C ARG A 202 -3.99 -13.07 -22.74
N LYS A 203 -3.34 -12.79 -21.59
CA LYS A 203 -3.36 -13.68 -20.42
C LYS A 203 -4.79 -13.86 -19.87
N LEU A 204 -5.62 -12.85 -20.00
CA LEU A 204 -7.02 -12.86 -19.57
C LEU A 204 -8.00 -13.36 -20.65
N ASN A 205 -7.51 -13.71 -21.85
CA ASN A 205 -8.33 -14.09 -23.02
C ASN A 205 -9.37 -13.03 -23.42
N ILE A 206 -9.02 -11.74 -23.30
CA ILE A 206 -9.86 -10.61 -23.71
C ILE A 206 -9.07 -9.64 -24.60
N THR A 207 -9.78 -8.68 -25.20
CA THR A 207 -9.12 -7.66 -26.04
C THR A 207 -8.50 -6.55 -25.18
N PRO A 208 -7.39 -5.90 -25.62
CA PRO A 208 -6.80 -4.74 -24.93
C PRO A 208 -7.79 -3.58 -24.76
N LYS A 209 -8.69 -3.39 -25.72
CA LYS A 209 -9.75 -2.39 -25.65
C LYS A 209 -10.71 -2.69 -24.50
N TYR A 210 -11.22 -3.92 -24.44
CA TYR A 210 -12.14 -4.35 -23.39
C TYR A 210 -11.50 -4.28 -21.99
N LEU A 211 -10.24 -4.70 -21.86
CA LEU A 211 -9.51 -4.53 -20.60
C LEU A 211 -9.42 -3.06 -20.18
N SER A 212 -9.16 -2.15 -21.11
CA SER A 212 -9.10 -0.71 -20.82
C SER A 212 -10.47 -0.12 -20.46
N GLU A 213 -11.55 -0.63 -21.04
CA GLU A 213 -12.92 -0.26 -20.67
C GLU A 213 -13.28 -0.73 -19.26
N ILE A 214 -12.95 -1.97 -18.91
CA ILE A 214 -13.10 -2.51 -17.55
C ILE A 214 -12.36 -1.60 -16.55
N CYS A 215 -11.08 -1.32 -16.78
CA CYS A 215 -10.28 -0.48 -15.91
C CYS A 215 -10.89 0.93 -15.74
N LYS A 216 -11.37 1.53 -16.84
CA LYS A 216 -12.02 2.84 -16.81
C LYS A 216 -13.32 2.80 -16.01
N GLN A 217 -14.11 1.74 -16.14
CA GLN A 217 -15.34 1.55 -15.37
C GLN A 217 -15.06 1.39 -13.86
N LYS A 218 -14.02 0.60 -13.49
CA LYS A 218 -13.73 0.26 -12.10
C LYS A 218 -12.99 1.34 -11.32
N VAL A 219 -12.02 2.01 -11.96
CA VAL A 219 -11.13 2.96 -11.27
C VAL A 219 -10.93 4.28 -12.03
N GLY A 220 -11.72 4.55 -13.07
CA GLY A 220 -11.65 5.79 -13.84
C GLY A 220 -10.40 5.96 -14.72
N ARG A 221 -9.53 4.94 -14.80
CA ARG A 221 -8.22 4.99 -15.49
C ARG A 221 -8.10 3.91 -16.54
N LYS A 222 -7.32 4.17 -17.59
CA LYS A 222 -7.03 3.16 -18.62
C LYS A 222 -6.02 2.13 -18.11
N ALA A 223 -6.07 0.91 -18.65
CA ALA A 223 -5.15 -0.17 -18.28
C ALA A 223 -3.66 0.23 -18.39
N LYS A 224 -3.27 0.99 -19.43
CA LYS A 224 -1.89 1.47 -19.61
C LYS A 224 -1.43 2.39 -18.48
N GLU A 225 -2.32 3.25 -17.97
CA GLU A 225 -2.02 4.14 -16.85
C GLU A 225 -1.80 3.34 -15.56
N ILE A 226 -2.63 2.32 -15.32
CA ILE A 226 -2.50 1.42 -14.16
C ILE A 226 -1.15 0.70 -14.22
N ILE A 227 -0.82 0.04 -15.35
CA ILE A 227 0.47 -0.64 -15.54
C ILE A 227 1.64 0.32 -15.29
N SER A 228 1.57 1.54 -15.86
CA SER A 228 2.63 2.53 -15.70
C SER A 228 2.80 2.98 -14.25
N ASN A 229 1.71 3.13 -13.49
CA ASN A 229 1.77 3.51 -12.08
C ASN A 229 2.42 2.43 -11.22
N PHE A 230 2.05 1.15 -11.44
CA PHE A 230 2.69 0.03 -10.77
C PHE A 230 4.18 -0.08 -11.10
N LEU A 231 4.53 0.07 -12.38
CA LEU A 231 5.93 0.05 -12.82
C LEU A 231 6.74 1.17 -12.17
N ILE A 232 6.20 2.39 -12.13
CA ILE A 232 6.86 3.54 -11.49
C ILE A 232 7.04 3.33 -10.00
N ALA A 233 6.06 2.77 -9.30
CA ALA A 233 6.17 2.48 -7.87
C ALA A 233 7.34 1.52 -7.60
N LYS A 234 7.40 0.38 -8.33
CA LYS A 234 8.51 -0.57 -8.23
C LYS A 234 9.87 0.03 -8.64
N LEU A 235 9.91 0.85 -9.69
CA LEU A 235 11.14 1.53 -10.11
C LEU A 235 11.64 2.52 -9.07
N LYS A 236 10.76 3.34 -8.48
CA LYS A 236 11.13 4.27 -7.41
C LYS A 236 11.78 3.52 -6.26
N ARG A 237 11.17 2.43 -5.81
CA ARG A 237 11.69 1.54 -4.79
C ARG A 237 13.13 1.12 -5.10
N ASP A 238 13.33 0.46 -6.23
CA ASP A 238 14.64 -0.13 -6.57
C ASP A 238 15.69 0.96 -6.83
N ILE A 239 15.31 2.12 -7.36
CA ILE A 239 16.19 3.28 -7.51
C ILE A 239 16.67 3.80 -6.14
N MET A 240 15.79 3.82 -5.14
CA MET A 240 16.09 4.38 -3.83
C MET A 240 16.83 3.41 -2.92
N LEU A 241 16.50 2.11 -2.97
CA LEU A 241 16.88 1.16 -1.93
C LEU A 241 17.85 0.06 -2.38
N SER A 242 17.86 -0.33 -3.66
CA SER A 242 18.59 -1.54 -4.08
C SER A 242 20.11 -1.42 -4.14
N GLY A 243 20.68 -0.22 -4.06
CA GLY A 243 22.12 -0.01 -4.32
C GLY A 243 22.59 -0.32 -5.75
N LYS A 244 21.73 -0.91 -6.60
CA LYS A 244 22.03 -1.26 -7.98
C LYS A 244 22.31 -0.01 -8.84
N SER A 245 23.16 -0.12 -9.83
CA SER A 245 23.35 0.92 -10.84
C SER A 245 22.08 1.10 -11.68
N MET A 246 21.92 2.28 -12.30
CA MET A 246 20.79 2.53 -13.21
C MET A 246 20.77 1.58 -14.42
N LYS A 247 21.94 1.07 -14.82
CA LYS A 247 22.07 0.07 -15.88
C LYS A 247 21.51 -1.29 -15.45
N GLU A 248 21.83 -1.73 -14.23
CA GLU A 248 21.31 -2.97 -13.67
C GLU A 248 19.79 -2.89 -13.46
N ILE A 249 19.27 -1.76 -12.95
CA ILE A 249 17.82 -1.54 -12.82
C ILE A 249 17.14 -1.57 -14.19
N ALA A 250 17.71 -0.91 -15.20
CA ALA A 250 17.16 -0.96 -16.55
C ALA A 250 17.08 -2.39 -17.09
N PHE A 251 18.12 -3.20 -16.82
CA PHE A 251 18.14 -4.61 -17.19
C PHE A 251 17.06 -5.42 -16.44
N ASP A 252 16.96 -5.27 -15.11
CA ASP A 252 15.99 -5.98 -14.26
C ASP A 252 14.52 -5.67 -14.62
N TYR A 253 14.31 -4.48 -15.20
CA TYR A 253 12.99 -4.03 -15.65
C TYR A 253 12.78 -4.12 -17.15
N CYS A 254 13.63 -4.90 -17.82
CA CYS A 254 13.53 -5.18 -19.25
C CYS A 254 13.44 -3.94 -20.15
N PHE A 255 14.07 -2.82 -19.73
CA PHE A 255 14.28 -1.68 -20.61
C PHE A 255 15.46 -1.95 -21.55
N ALA A 256 15.38 -1.43 -22.77
CA ALA A 256 16.44 -1.60 -23.76
C ALA A 256 17.80 -1.08 -23.26
N ASP A 257 17.79 0.04 -22.51
CA ASP A 257 18.97 0.65 -21.91
C ASP A 257 18.60 1.61 -20.77
N GLN A 258 19.61 2.12 -20.08
CA GLN A 258 19.45 3.12 -19.02
C GLN A 258 18.78 4.41 -19.50
N SER A 259 18.98 4.81 -20.76
CA SER A 259 18.41 6.03 -21.33
C SER A 259 16.90 5.88 -21.51
N SER A 260 16.45 4.71 -21.96
CA SER A 260 15.04 4.35 -22.11
C SER A 260 14.32 4.34 -20.75
N LEU A 261 14.92 3.74 -19.73
CA LEU A 261 14.45 3.83 -18.34
C LEU A 261 14.34 5.30 -17.90
N GLY A 262 15.39 6.08 -18.10
CA GLY A 262 15.44 7.50 -17.70
C GLY A 262 14.36 8.35 -18.36
N LYS A 263 14.13 8.16 -19.68
CA LYS A 263 13.05 8.84 -20.41
C LYS A 263 11.67 8.47 -19.89
N PHE A 264 11.41 7.18 -19.68
CA PHE A 264 10.14 6.70 -19.13
C PHE A 264 9.92 7.28 -17.72
N PHE A 265 10.90 7.13 -16.84
CA PHE A 265 10.83 7.60 -15.46
C PHE A 265 10.57 9.11 -15.38
N ARG A 266 11.32 9.91 -16.16
CA ARG A 266 11.16 11.37 -16.19
C ARG A 266 9.79 11.79 -16.73
N LYS A 267 9.30 11.11 -17.76
CA LYS A 267 7.94 11.33 -18.29
C LYS A 267 6.86 11.11 -17.23
N MET A 268 7.04 10.10 -16.38
CA MET A 268 6.02 9.72 -15.39
C MET A 268 6.13 10.51 -14.08
N THR A 269 7.33 10.96 -13.70
CA THR A 269 7.58 11.57 -12.37
C THR A 269 8.02 13.02 -12.41
N GLY A 270 8.39 13.52 -13.59
CA GLY A 270 9.02 14.85 -13.76
C GLY A 270 10.50 14.88 -13.35
N LEU A 271 11.01 13.85 -12.68
CA LEU A 271 12.37 13.80 -12.14
C LEU A 271 13.22 12.76 -12.87
N SER A 272 14.54 12.93 -12.88
CA SER A 272 15.42 11.84 -13.33
C SER A 272 15.65 10.82 -12.20
N PRO A 273 15.89 9.52 -12.55
CA PRO A 273 16.22 8.50 -11.55
C PRO A 273 17.38 8.88 -10.63
N SER A 274 18.40 9.50 -11.18
CA SER A 274 19.60 9.93 -10.43
C SER A 274 19.30 11.06 -9.44
N VAL A 275 18.38 11.97 -9.78
CA VAL A 275 17.92 13.03 -8.85
C VAL A 275 17.15 12.42 -7.70
N LEU A 276 16.22 11.49 -7.98
CA LEU A 276 15.47 10.79 -6.94
C LEU A 276 16.43 10.07 -5.97
N ARG A 277 17.42 9.35 -6.48
CA ARG A 277 18.41 8.65 -5.65
C ARG A 277 19.20 9.59 -4.74
N LYS A 278 19.61 10.75 -5.25
CA LYS A 278 20.35 11.75 -4.47
C LYS A 278 19.50 12.36 -3.37
N GLN A 279 18.24 12.66 -3.64
CA GLN A 279 17.32 13.22 -2.65
C GLN A 279 17.09 12.24 -1.47
N ASN A 280 17.07 10.93 -1.73
CA ASN A 280 16.88 9.92 -0.69
C ASN A 280 18.13 9.65 0.16
N GLY A 281 19.31 9.92 -0.35
CA GLY A 281 20.57 9.77 0.42
C GLY A 281 20.67 10.69 1.63
N VAL A 282 19.82 11.70 1.72
CA VAL A 282 19.77 12.68 2.82
C VAL A 282 18.65 12.39 3.83
N VAL A 283 17.51 11.86 3.41
CA VAL A 283 16.27 11.84 4.22
C VAL A 283 15.84 10.44 4.67
N GLY A 284 16.14 9.38 3.93
CA GLY A 284 15.71 8.01 4.26
C GLY A 284 16.37 7.40 5.51
N ARG A 285 17.36 8.08 6.08
CA ARG A 285 18.04 7.67 7.31
C ARG A 285 17.42 8.22 8.60
N GLU A 286 16.61 9.26 8.55
CA GLU A 286 16.12 9.93 9.76
C GLU A 286 14.83 9.33 10.34
N LEU A 287 13.93 8.82 9.51
CA LEU A 287 12.68 8.21 9.99
C LEU A 287 12.81 6.80 10.56
N LEU A 288 13.93 6.14 10.28
CA LEU A 288 14.20 4.78 10.73
C LEU A 288 15.32 4.71 11.76
N ASN A 289 15.94 5.84 12.14
CA ASN A 289 17.11 5.90 13.04
C ASN A 289 16.80 6.24 14.50
N GLU A 290 15.54 6.28 14.89
CA GLU A 290 15.07 6.31 16.27
C GLU A 290 14.20 5.08 16.54
#